data_bfe3bbc5dd8c586779a12e6a5891191f
#
_entry.id   bfe3bbc5dd8c586779a12e6a5891191f
#
_cell.length_a   1.000
_cell.length_b   1.000
_cell.length_c   1.000
_cell.angle_alpha   90.00
_cell.angle_beta   90.00
_cell.angle_gamma   90.00
#
_symmetry.space_group_name_H-M   'P 1'
#
loop_
_entity.id
_entity.type
_entity.pdbx_description
1 polymer ?
#
loop_
_entity_poly.entity_id
_entity_poly.type
_entity_poly.pdbx_seq_one_letter_code
_entity_poly.pdbx_strand_id
1 'polypeptide(L)'
;MEKGLTYTSVLKAEKQHTALEMGSGDMHVLATPTMVALMENAAMNAVAPHLPEGSTTVGGMINTTHIKPSPLGETVQATAELIEVEGRKLTFSIQAK
;
A
#
# COMPACT_ATOMS: atom_id res chain seq x y z
N MET A 1 -12.07 17.11 3.92
CA MET A 1 -10.82 16.30 4.01
C MET A 1 -9.67 17.15 3.49
N GLU A 2 -8.58 17.16 4.20
CA GLU A 2 -7.45 18.03 3.89
C GLU A 2 -6.20 17.21 3.59
N LYS A 3 -5.30 17.79 2.79
CA LYS A 3 -3.99 17.19 2.51
C LYS A 3 -3.20 17.02 3.80
N GLY A 4 -2.29 16.06 3.80
CA GLY A 4 -1.39 15.81 4.92
C GLY A 4 -1.77 14.63 5.79
N LEU A 5 -2.93 14.00 5.57
CA LEU A 5 -3.31 12.80 6.31
C LEU A 5 -2.34 11.67 5.98
N THR A 6 -1.84 10.99 7.00
CA THR A 6 -0.86 9.91 6.84
C THR A 6 -1.27 8.66 7.59
N TYR A 7 -0.75 7.52 7.14
CA TYR A 7 -0.89 6.25 7.84
C TYR A 7 0.24 5.32 7.41
N THR A 8 0.74 4.52 8.36
CA THR A 8 1.76 3.52 8.07
C THR A 8 1.18 2.14 8.33
N SER A 9 1.18 1.30 7.30
CA SER A 9 0.81 -0.11 7.41
C SER A 9 2.07 -0.96 7.43
N VAL A 10 2.04 -2.05 8.19
CA VAL A 10 3.20 -2.91 8.42
C VAL A 10 2.86 -4.33 8.03
N LEU A 11 3.81 -5.00 7.37
CA LEU A 11 3.68 -6.39 6.98
C LEU A 11 5.01 -7.11 7.23
N LYS A 12 4.96 -8.26 7.89
CA LYS A 12 6.10 -9.16 7.94
C LYS A 12 6.03 -10.09 6.74
N ALA A 13 7.10 -10.11 5.93
CA ALA A 13 7.13 -10.95 4.73
C ALA A 13 7.22 -12.42 5.12
N GLU A 14 6.15 -13.15 4.86
CA GLU A 14 6.04 -14.58 5.15
C GLU A 14 5.88 -15.38 3.85
N LYS A 15 5.91 -16.70 3.93
CA LYS A 15 5.89 -17.57 2.76
C LYS A 15 4.75 -17.24 1.78
N GLN A 16 3.53 -17.03 2.30
CA GLN A 16 2.36 -16.72 1.44
C GLN A 16 2.46 -15.38 0.73
N HIS A 17 3.38 -14.51 1.13
CA HIS A 17 3.56 -13.19 0.54
C HIS A 17 4.62 -13.18 -0.57
N THR A 18 5.23 -14.32 -0.87
CA THR A 18 6.32 -14.38 -1.85
C THR A 18 5.81 -14.39 -3.28
N ALA A 19 6.66 -13.93 -4.20
CA ALA A 19 6.37 -13.96 -5.62
C ALA A 19 6.09 -15.38 -6.09
N LEU A 20 6.84 -16.37 -5.59
CA LEU A 20 6.65 -17.75 -5.95
C LEU A 20 5.25 -18.27 -5.55
N GLU A 21 4.83 -18.05 -4.31
CA GLU A 21 3.54 -18.54 -3.82
C GLU A 21 2.36 -17.81 -4.47
N MET A 22 2.53 -16.53 -4.80
CA MET A 22 1.47 -15.75 -5.46
C MET A 22 1.45 -15.95 -6.98
N GLY A 23 2.46 -16.61 -7.54
CA GLY A 23 2.52 -16.82 -8.97
C GLY A 23 2.97 -15.61 -9.78
N SER A 24 3.52 -14.59 -9.12
CA SER A 24 4.00 -13.38 -9.78
C SER A 24 5.49 -13.41 -10.12
N GLY A 25 6.15 -14.52 -9.82
CA GLY A 25 7.57 -14.73 -10.10
C GLY A 25 8.01 -16.07 -9.55
N ASP A 26 9.29 -16.38 -9.64
CA ASP A 26 9.85 -17.66 -9.21
C ASP A 26 10.81 -17.56 -8.03
N MET A 27 10.82 -16.41 -7.35
CA MET A 27 11.73 -16.17 -6.23
C MET A 27 11.00 -16.11 -4.89
N HIS A 28 11.73 -16.44 -3.82
CA HIS A 28 11.22 -16.41 -2.44
C HIS A 28 11.42 -15.01 -1.83
N VAL A 29 10.89 -14.01 -2.49
CA VAL A 29 10.93 -12.61 -2.03
C VAL A 29 9.50 -12.06 -2.02
N LEU A 30 9.29 -10.94 -1.29
CA LEU A 30 7.97 -10.31 -1.23
C LEU A 30 7.47 -10.00 -2.63
N ALA A 31 6.26 -10.47 -2.93
CA ALA A 31 5.65 -10.24 -4.24
C ALA A 31 5.30 -8.76 -4.42
N THR A 32 5.55 -8.22 -5.63
CA THR A 32 5.15 -6.84 -5.95
C THR A 32 3.66 -6.60 -5.72
N PRO A 33 2.74 -7.49 -6.12
CA PRO A 33 1.32 -7.31 -5.79
C PRO A 33 1.03 -7.21 -4.30
N THR A 34 1.78 -7.94 -3.46
CA THR A 34 1.63 -7.85 -2.00
C THR A 34 2.09 -6.49 -1.49
N MET A 35 3.20 -5.97 -2.01
CA MET A 35 3.67 -4.63 -1.68
C MET A 35 2.63 -3.57 -2.06
N VAL A 36 2.04 -3.69 -3.25
CA VAL A 36 0.99 -2.78 -3.70
C VAL A 36 -0.23 -2.84 -2.78
N ALA A 37 -0.64 -4.06 -2.37
CA ALA A 37 -1.76 -4.21 -1.45
C ALA A 37 -1.48 -3.53 -0.10
N LEU A 38 -0.25 -3.61 0.39
CA LEU A 38 0.16 -2.93 1.62
C LEU A 38 0.07 -1.41 1.46
N MET A 39 0.51 -0.88 0.33
CA MET A 39 0.42 0.54 0.02
C MET A 39 -1.04 1.00 -0.04
N GLU A 40 -1.90 0.23 -0.70
CA GLU A 40 -3.33 0.53 -0.77
C GLU A 40 -3.98 0.50 0.61
N ASN A 41 -3.57 -0.44 1.45
CA ASN A 41 -4.05 -0.52 2.83
C ASN A 41 -3.68 0.73 3.62
N ALA A 42 -2.44 1.21 3.48
CA ALA A 42 -2.00 2.44 4.13
C ALA A 42 -2.82 3.65 3.65
N ALA A 43 -3.06 3.77 2.35
CA ALA A 43 -3.84 4.86 1.79
C ALA A 43 -5.29 4.84 2.29
N MET A 44 -5.91 3.66 2.29
CA MET A 44 -7.27 3.49 2.78
C MET A 44 -7.39 3.92 4.24
N ASN A 45 -6.46 3.46 5.07
CA ASN A 45 -6.50 3.76 6.51
C ASN A 45 -6.19 5.21 6.82
N ALA A 46 -5.41 5.89 5.97
CA ALA A 46 -5.11 7.31 6.18
C ALA A 46 -6.36 8.18 6.12
N VAL A 47 -7.35 7.81 5.32
CA VAL A 47 -8.55 8.63 5.12
C VAL A 47 -9.82 8.04 5.72
N ALA A 48 -9.82 6.74 6.09
CA ALA A 48 -11.02 6.08 6.60
C ALA A 48 -11.74 6.84 7.72
N PRO A 49 -11.04 7.40 8.73
CA PRO A 49 -11.72 8.13 9.80
C PRO A 49 -12.36 9.44 9.35
N HIS A 50 -12.02 9.92 8.16
CA HIS A 50 -12.47 11.21 7.63
C HIS A 50 -13.53 11.06 6.54
N LEU A 51 -13.93 9.84 6.22
CA LEU A 51 -14.98 9.59 5.23
C LEU A 51 -16.36 9.63 5.89
N PRO A 52 -17.40 10.02 5.13
CA PRO A 52 -18.77 9.90 5.62
C PRO A 52 -19.11 8.46 5.95
N GLU A 53 -19.98 8.27 6.93
CA GLU A 53 -20.45 6.94 7.31
C GLU A 53 -21.04 6.21 6.09
N GLY A 54 -20.65 4.95 5.93
CA GLY A 54 -21.08 4.14 4.80
C GLY A 54 -20.28 4.33 3.53
N SER A 55 -19.28 5.22 3.55
CA SER A 55 -18.41 5.47 2.38
C SER A 55 -17.08 4.77 2.53
N THR A 56 -16.50 4.41 1.39
CA THR A 56 -15.16 3.81 1.34
C THR A 56 -14.43 4.29 0.10
N THR A 57 -13.15 3.92 0.00
CA THR A 57 -12.33 4.22 -1.17
C THR A 57 -12.04 2.94 -1.94
N VAL A 58 -11.82 3.09 -3.25
CA VAL A 58 -11.35 2.01 -4.10
C VAL A 58 -10.16 2.52 -4.91
N GLY A 59 -9.23 1.61 -5.20
CA GLY A 59 -8.09 1.96 -6.04
C GLY A 59 -8.52 2.15 -7.49
N GLY A 60 -8.15 3.27 -8.10
CA GLY A 60 -8.43 3.55 -9.50
C GLY A 60 -7.19 3.52 -10.38
N MET A 61 -6.04 3.85 -9.80
CA MET A 61 -4.77 3.85 -10.52
C MET A 61 -3.63 3.70 -9.52
N ILE A 62 -2.62 2.95 -9.91
CA ILE A 62 -1.38 2.92 -9.15
C ILE A 62 -0.20 2.98 -10.11
N ASN A 63 0.80 3.78 -9.74
CA ASN A 63 2.05 3.89 -10.48
C ASN A 63 3.16 3.67 -9.46
N THR A 64 3.84 2.55 -9.56
CA THR A 64 4.83 2.17 -8.56
C THR A 64 6.05 1.52 -9.20
N THR A 65 7.16 1.59 -8.47
CA THR A 65 8.39 0.91 -8.82
C THR A 65 8.83 0.07 -7.64
N HIS A 66 9.09 -1.20 -7.88
CA HIS A 66 9.61 -2.11 -6.86
C HIS A 66 11.13 -2.21 -7.04
N ILE A 67 11.85 -1.39 -6.29
CA ILE A 67 13.28 -1.15 -6.51
C ILE A 67 14.16 -2.24 -5.91
N LYS A 68 13.77 -2.81 -4.76
CA LYS A 68 14.60 -3.71 -3.98
C LYS A 68 13.78 -4.89 -3.48
N PRO A 69 14.25 -6.14 -3.68
CA PRO A 69 13.55 -7.30 -3.15
C PRO A 69 13.63 -7.35 -1.63
N SER A 70 12.57 -7.84 -1.01
CA SER A 70 12.50 -8.03 0.43
C SER A 70 12.44 -9.53 0.72
N PRO A 71 13.45 -10.09 1.41
CA PRO A 71 13.47 -11.51 1.73
C PRO A 71 12.48 -11.86 2.83
N LEU A 72 12.23 -13.16 2.98
CA LEU A 72 11.37 -13.68 4.04
C LEU A 72 11.89 -13.25 5.41
N GLY A 73 10.97 -12.95 6.31
CA GLY A 73 11.27 -12.57 7.69
C GLY A 73 11.46 -11.08 7.90
N GLU A 74 11.65 -10.31 6.85
CA GLU A 74 11.76 -8.86 6.99
C GLU A 74 10.39 -8.22 7.19
N THR A 75 10.38 -7.13 7.97
CA THR A 75 9.18 -6.31 8.16
C THR A 75 9.22 -5.16 7.16
N VAL A 76 8.13 -5.00 6.41
CA VAL A 76 7.99 -3.93 5.44
C VAL A 76 6.95 -2.95 5.93
N GLN A 77 7.24 -1.66 5.80
CA GLN A 77 6.33 -0.59 6.21
C GLN A 77 5.97 0.25 4.98
N ALA A 78 4.69 0.48 4.77
CA ALA A 78 4.21 1.39 3.73
C ALA A 78 3.56 2.60 4.40
N THR A 79 4.08 3.79 4.11
CA THR A 79 3.55 5.05 4.64
C THR A 79 2.91 5.82 3.50
N ALA A 80 1.62 6.11 3.64
CA ALA A 80 0.86 6.89 2.68
C ALA A 80 0.59 8.28 3.21
N GLU A 81 0.68 9.25 2.33
CA GLU A 81 0.31 10.64 2.62
C GLU A 81 -0.66 11.13 1.55
N LEU A 82 -1.78 11.69 1.99
CA LEU A 82 -2.74 12.32 1.08
C LEU A 82 -2.16 13.66 0.60
N ILE A 83 -1.87 13.73 -0.71
CA ILE A 83 -1.22 14.92 -1.29
C ILE A 83 -2.14 15.78 -2.13
N GLU A 84 -3.29 15.23 -2.56
CA GLU A 84 -4.23 15.97 -3.38
C GLU A 84 -5.65 15.49 -3.17
N VAL A 85 -6.58 16.42 -3.08
CA VAL A 85 -8.01 16.14 -3.00
C VAL A 85 -8.69 16.93 -4.09
N GLU A 86 -9.37 16.24 -5.01
CA GLU A 86 -10.07 16.86 -6.12
C GLU A 86 -11.43 16.18 -6.30
N GLY A 87 -12.48 16.77 -5.73
CA GLY A 87 -13.79 16.16 -5.72
C GLY A 87 -13.75 14.81 -4.99
N ARG A 88 -14.08 13.73 -5.70
CA ARG A 88 -14.03 12.36 -5.16
C ARG A 88 -12.70 11.67 -5.39
N LYS A 89 -11.77 12.34 -6.06
CA LYS A 89 -10.47 11.79 -6.39
C LYS A 89 -9.46 12.17 -5.31
N LEU A 90 -8.83 11.15 -4.73
CA LEU A 90 -7.79 11.32 -3.73
C LEU A 90 -6.48 10.79 -4.31
N THR A 91 -5.41 11.55 -4.16
CA THR A 91 -4.09 11.15 -4.63
C THR A 91 -3.14 11.05 -3.45
N PHE A 92 -2.40 9.95 -3.40
CA PHE A 92 -1.47 9.66 -2.31
C PHE A 92 -0.04 9.53 -2.84
N SER A 93 0.91 9.97 -2.03
CA SER A 93 2.31 9.62 -2.18
C SER A 93 2.60 8.50 -1.16
N ILE A 94 3.14 7.38 -1.62
CA ILE A 94 3.35 6.23 -0.76
C ILE A 94 4.77 5.73 -0.91
N GLN A 95 5.43 5.47 0.22
CA GLN A 95 6.75 4.89 0.26
C GLN A 95 6.72 3.63 1.11
N ALA A 96 7.41 2.59 0.64
CA ALA A 96 7.54 1.34 1.38
C ALA A 96 9.02 1.06 1.63
N LYS A 97 9.32 0.59 2.84
CA LYS A 97 10.69 0.30 3.27
C LYS A 97 10.79 -1.04 3.95
#